data_b31f770945a279fff3058a875803a133
#
_entry.id   b31f770945a279fff3058a875803a133
#
_cell.length_a   1.000
_cell.length_b   1.000
_cell.length_c   1.000
_cell.angle_alpha   90.00
_cell.angle_beta   90.00
_cell.angle_gamma   90.00
#
_symmetry.space_group_name_H-M   'P 1'
#
loop_
_entity.id
_entity.type
_entity.pdbx_description
1 polymer ?
#
loop_
_entity_poly.entity_id
_entity_poly.type
_entity_poly.pdbx_seq_one_letter_code
_entity_poly.pdbx_strand_id
1 'polypeptide(L)'
;VTRVVAELERLGLAEFLADFPGDSVDRRQWAAGARGLDGELRTLAGFLLLGEPAAADRLPPALAGALPALVESGVAHRSGGEVRLLDVSLFRSAGVWLFAEPPSPFPVRHYFGRDSVALARRTGFRAGARVLDLCSGPGFQGLVAARGGARATLVELLPETAEVARLNAEINGVADRIEVLVGDLYEPLPAGARPYDHVIANIPFLPTLAAPGEEAAHDGGEDGFGVGRRVLAGLPRHLAADGTAHLTALLLQADERLVTDGELRSWAAENGYGLTVTLTERMAVDADSDLVQTTVSDHLETDPQADPEALTTAAVAMYASRGATAARLAYLRIDAGMADFRVLDRTGG
;
A
#
# COMPACT_ATOMS: atom_id res chain seq x y z
N VAL A 1 10.06 8.99 19.99
CA VAL A 1 9.59 7.90 19.12
C VAL A 1 10.73 6.95 18.71
N THR A 2 11.89 7.44 18.30
CA THR A 2 13.06 6.66 17.82
C THR A 2 13.58 5.57 18.78
N ARG A 3 13.32 5.68 20.09
CA ARG A 3 13.71 4.66 21.09
C ARG A 3 12.76 3.46 21.14
N VAL A 4 11.58 3.58 20.52
CA VAL A 4 10.56 2.51 20.54
C VAL A 4 11.10 1.24 19.88
N VAL A 5 11.64 1.33 18.67
CA VAL A 5 12.17 0.16 17.94
C VAL A 5 13.22 -0.60 18.74
N ALA A 6 14.20 0.12 19.32
CA ALA A 6 15.23 -0.54 20.12
C ALA A 6 14.65 -1.25 21.35
N GLU A 7 13.58 -0.73 21.94
CA GLU A 7 12.89 -1.37 23.05
C GLU A 7 12.09 -2.59 22.60
N LEU A 8 11.37 -2.51 21.46
CA LEU A 8 10.64 -3.63 20.89
C LEU A 8 11.56 -4.81 20.53
N GLU A 9 12.72 -4.51 19.94
CA GLU A 9 13.76 -5.50 19.63
C GLU A 9 14.32 -6.11 20.92
N ARG A 10 14.69 -5.30 21.90
CA ARG A 10 15.20 -5.78 23.20
C ARG A 10 14.19 -6.70 23.93
N LEU A 11 12.90 -6.43 23.79
CA LEU A 11 11.81 -7.20 24.41
C LEU A 11 11.41 -8.45 23.61
N GLY A 12 12.01 -8.68 22.43
CA GLY A 12 11.80 -9.89 21.64
C GLY A 12 10.60 -9.83 20.68
N LEU A 13 9.99 -8.65 20.45
CA LEU A 13 8.85 -8.57 19.52
C LEU A 13 9.28 -8.83 18.07
N ALA A 14 10.50 -8.46 17.69
CA ALA A 14 11.02 -8.72 16.36
C ALA A 14 11.25 -10.22 16.13
N GLU A 15 11.78 -10.92 17.13
CA GLU A 15 11.96 -12.38 17.13
C GLU A 15 10.62 -13.10 17.07
N PHE A 16 9.66 -12.68 17.89
CA PHE A 16 8.29 -13.22 17.83
C PHE A 16 7.68 -13.09 16.43
N LEU A 17 7.83 -11.94 15.78
CA LEU A 17 7.31 -11.73 14.42
C LEU A 17 8.07 -12.55 13.37
N ALA A 18 9.33 -12.90 13.60
CA ALA A 18 10.13 -13.72 12.68
C ALA A 18 9.66 -15.19 12.59
N ASP A 19 8.91 -15.67 13.57
CA ASP A 19 8.31 -17.01 13.56
C ASP A 19 7.12 -17.14 12.59
N PHE A 20 6.65 -16.02 12.04
CA PHE A 20 5.57 -16.00 11.06
C PHE A 20 6.11 -15.75 9.65
N PRO A 21 5.43 -16.28 8.60
CA PRO A 21 5.84 -16.00 7.22
C PRO A 21 5.98 -14.49 6.99
N GLY A 22 7.15 -14.06 6.56
CA GLY A 22 7.60 -12.65 6.58
C GLY A 22 6.78 -11.65 5.75
N ASP A 23 5.76 -12.12 5.05
CA ASP A 23 4.87 -11.31 4.22
C ASP A 23 3.40 -11.45 4.64
N SER A 24 3.14 -12.21 5.70
CA SER A 24 1.78 -12.46 6.19
C SER A 24 1.52 -11.62 7.43
N VAL A 25 0.74 -10.56 7.26
CA VAL A 25 0.13 -9.84 8.37
C VAL A 25 -1.19 -10.54 8.68
N ASP A 26 -1.18 -11.45 9.65
CA ASP A 26 -2.35 -12.23 10.03
C ASP A 26 -2.54 -12.21 11.55
N ARG A 27 -3.49 -11.40 11.99
CA ARG A 27 -3.85 -11.28 13.42
C ARG A 27 -4.24 -12.61 14.06
N ARG A 28 -4.80 -13.57 13.31
CA ARG A 28 -5.19 -14.88 13.84
C ARG A 28 -3.96 -15.71 14.18
N GLN A 29 -2.95 -15.69 13.31
CA GLN A 29 -1.68 -16.35 13.55
C GLN A 29 -0.95 -15.71 14.73
N TRP A 30 -0.88 -14.38 14.78
CA TRP A 30 -0.29 -13.65 15.91
C TRP A 30 -1.02 -13.96 17.23
N ALA A 31 -2.36 -13.97 17.22
CA ALA A 31 -3.15 -14.33 18.41
C ALA A 31 -2.89 -15.77 18.86
N ALA A 32 -2.70 -16.70 17.92
CA ALA A 32 -2.36 -18.08 18.26
C ALA A 32 -0.98 -18.18 18.92
N GLY A 33 0.05 -17.53 18.34
CA GLY A 33 1.41 -17.47 18.89
C GLY A 33 1.48 -16.75 20.23
N ALA A 34 0.77 -15.63 20.37
CA ALA A 34 0.79 -14.82 21.58
C ALA A 34 0.22 -15.52 22.83
N ARG A 35 -0.51 -16.61 22.66
CA ARG A 35 -1.00 -17.42 23.80
C ARG A 35 0.11 -18.06 24.64
N GLY A 36 1.27 -18.28 24.04
CA GLY A 36 2.45 -18.84 24.72
C GLY A 36 3.37 -17.80 25.33
N LEU A 37 3.08 -16.50 25.14
CA LEU A 37 3.88 -15.40 25.68
C LEU A 37 3.45 -15.04 27.10
N ASP A 38 4.38 -14.49 27.88
CA ASP A 38 4.16 -13.95 29.22
C ASP A 38 4.80 -12.57 29.39
N GLY A 39 4.61 -11.94 30.55
CA GLY A 39 5.25 -10.70 30.94
C GLY A 39 5.05 -9.52 29.98
N GLU A 40 6.10 -8.76 29.78
CA GLU A 40 6.08 -7.56 28.94
C GLU A 40 5.85 -7.87 27.47
N LEU A 41 6.41 -8.96 26.94
CA LEU A 41 6.25 -9.35 25.55
C LEU A 41 4.79 -9.70 25.22
N ARG A 42 4.09 -10.37 26.13
CA ARG A 42 2.64 -10.65 25.97
C ARG A 42 1.82 -9.35 25.93
N THR A 43 2.15 -8.39 26.81
CA THR A 43 1.49 -7.07 26.82
C THR A 43 1.74 -6.32 25.51
N LEU A 44 2.98 -6.32 25.02
CA LEU A 44 3.33 -5.69 23.74
C LEU A 44 2.61 -6.33 22.56
N ALA A 45 2.66 -7.66 22.44
CA ALA A 45 1.98 -8.38 21.37
C ALA A 45 0.47 -8.13 21.40
N GLY A 46 -0.15 -8.15 22.59
CA GLY A 46 -1.56 -7.81 22.75
C GLY A 46 -1.90 -6.40 22.29
N PHE A 47 -1.15 -5.41 22.76
CA PHE A 47 -1.37 -4.01 22.43
C PHE A 47 -1.05 -3.69 20.96
N LEU A 48 0.16 -4.02 20.49
CA LEU A 48 0.67 -3.58 19.19
C LEU A 48 0.17 -4.41 18.00
N LEU A 49 -0.01 -5.73 18.21
CA LEU A 49 -0.39 -6.62 17.11
C LEU A 49 -1.89 -6.94 17.10
N LEU A 50 -2.48 -7.13 18.29
CA LEU A 50 -3.86 -7.60 18.41
C LEU A 50 -4.87 -6.48 18.67
N GLY A 51 -4.40 -5.26 18.98
CA GLY A 51 -5.27 -4.12 19.33
C GLY A 51 -5.94 -4.25 20.68
N GLU A 52 -5.40 -5.10 21.59
CA GLU A 52 -5.89 -5.22 22.95
C GLU A 52 -5.62 -3.92 23.73
N PRO A 53 -6.57 -3.41 24.51
CA PRO A 53 -6.31 -2.26 25.35
C PRO A 53 -5.22 -2.56 26.38
N ALA A 54 -4.42 -1.54 26.71
CA ALA A 54 -3.38 -1.64 27.73
C ALA A 54 -3.44 -0.47 28.73
N ALA A 55 -3.11 -0.74 29.99
CA ALA A 55 -2.89 0.33 30.94
C ALA A 55 -1.59 1.07 30.59
N ALA A 56 -1.66 2.40 30.45
CA ALA A 56 -0.54 3.21 29.99
C ALA A 56 0.72 3.10 30.87
N ASP A 57 0.54 2.85 32.17
CA ASP A 57 1.61 2.64 33.15
C ASP A 57 2.25 1.25 33.09
N ARG A 58 1.66 0.32 32.35
CA ARG A 58 2.20 -1.04 32.11
C ARG A 58 2.94 -1.16 30.78
N LEU A 59 2.88 -0.12 29.94
CA LEU A 59 3.65 -0.12 28.69
C LEU A 59 5.13 0.14 28.97
N PRO A 60 6.03 -0.45 28.19
CA PRO A 60 7.47 -0.18 28.29
C PRO A 60 7.77 1.31 28.17
N PRO A 61 8.83 1.81 28.85
CA PRO A 61 9.07 3.26 28.97
C PRO A 61 9.18 4.03 27.65
N ALA A 62 9.81 3.47 26.61
CA ALA A 62 9.94 4.16 25.34
C ALA A 62 8.58 4.24 24.62
N LEU A 63 7.77 3.17 24.70
CA LEU A 63 6.42 3.15 24.12
C LEU A 63 5.47 4.08 24.90
N ALA A 64 5.52 4.07 26.24
CA ALA A 64 4.77 5.00 27.07
C ALA A 64 5.13 6.47 26.75
N GLY A 65 6.41 6.74 26.54
CA GLY A 65 6.90 8.06 26.12
C GLY A 65 6.48 8.46 24.69
N ALA A 66 6.15 7.50 23.84
CA ALA A 66 5.67 7.75 22.47
C ALA A 66 4.14 7.93 22.40
N LEU A 67 3.37 7.63 23.44
CA LEU A 67 1.91 7.72 23.44
C LEU A 67 1.36 9.08 22.97
N PRO A 68 1.91 10.23 23.34
CA PRO A 68 1.44 11.52 22.83
C PRO A 68 1.49 11.57 21.28
N ALA A 69 2.58 11.13 20.66
CA ALA A 69 2.72 11.10 19.20
C ALA A 69 1.78 10.09 18.55
N LEU A 70 1.55 8.92 19.16
CA LEU A 70 0.59 7.92 18.68
C LEU A 70 -0.85 8.46 18.71
N VAL A 71 -1.20 9.25 19.70
CA VAL A 71 -2.54 9.87 19.81
C VAL A 71 -2.67 11.03 18.82
N GLU A 72 -1.64 11.86 18.69
CA GLU A 72 -1.63 13.00 17.76
C GLU A 72 -1.71 12.54 16.29
N SER A 73 -1.02 11.46 15.93
CA SER A 73 -1.11 10.87 14.58
C SER A 73 -2.38 10.05 14.32
N GLY A 74 -3.29 9.95 15.28
CA GLY A 74 -4.56 9.25 15.14
C GLY A 74 -4.47 7.73 15.17
N VAL A 75 -3.29 7.12 15.45
CA VAL A 75 -3.16 5.65 15.52
C VAL A 75 -3.56 5.08 16.88
N ALA A 76 -3.67 5.91 17.92
CA ALA A 76 -4.08 5.48 19.24
C ALA A 76 -5.11 6.42 19.88
N HIS A 77 -5.94 5.85 20.73
CA HIS A 77 -6.87 6.60 21.58
C HIS A 77 -6.57 6.32 23.05
N ARG A 78 -6.59 7.38 23.87
CA ARG A 78 -6.39 7.29 25.32
C ARG A 78 -7.66 7.73 26.05
N SER A 79 -8.13 6.90 26.98
CA SER A 79 -9.26 7.20 27.86
C SER A 79 -8.89 6.85 29.30
N GLY A 80 -8.82 7.87 30.16
CA GLY A 80 -8.32 7.68 31.53
C GLY A 80 -6.89 7.14 31.57
N GLY A 81 -6.69 6.02 32.24
CA GLY A 81 -5.39 5.33 32.32
C GLY A 81 -5.16 4.28 31.23
N GLU A 82 -6.15 4.04 30.37
CA GLU A 82 -6.10 3.02 29.32
C GLU A 82 -5.80 3.61 27.95
N VAL A 83 -5.08 2.88 27.11
CA VAL A 83 -4.77 3.21 25.73
C VAL A 83 -5.06 2.01 24.82
N ARG A 84 -5.54 2.28 23.62
CA ARG A 84 -5.75 1.27 22.54
C ARG A 84 -5.33 1.82 21.21
N LEU A 85 -4.90 0.95 20.31
CA LEU A 85 -4.72 1.28 18.89
C LEU A 85 -6.08 1.36 18.18
N LEU A 86 -6.16 2.21 17.17
CA LEU A 86 -7.35 2.43 16.34
C LEU A 86 -7.13 1.72 14.99
N ASP A 87 -7.67 0.50 14.88
CA ASP A 87 -7.70 -0.35 13.68
C ASP A 87 -6.35 -0.71 13.05
N VAL A 88 -5.24 -0.18 13.54
CA VAL A 88 -3.88 -0.46 13.09
C VAL A 88 -3.19 -1.51 13.97
N SER A 89 -2.12 -2.08 13.44
CA SER A 89 -1.13 -2.86 14.19
C SER A 89 0.26 -2.34 13.88
N LEU A 90 1.19 -2.45 14.83
CA LEU A 90 2.61 -2.19 14.58
C LEU A 90 3.32 -3.52 14.34
N PHE A 91 3.81 -3.73 13.15
CA PHE A 91 4.53 -4.95 12.77
C PHE A 91 5.78 -4.63 11.94
N ARG A 92 6.57 -5.65 11.62
CA ARG A 92 7.80 -5.50 10.86
C ARG A 92 7.71 -6.21 9.51
N SER A 93 8.02 -5.51 8.41
CA SER A 93 8.12 -6.09 7.06
C SER A 93 9.28 -5.46 6.30
N ALA A 94 10.00 -6.23 5.49
CA ALA A 94 11.17 -5.80 4.71
C ALA A 94 12.19 -4.97 5.53
N GLY A 95 12.31 -5.28 6.82
CA GLY A 95 13.24 -4.61 7.74
C GLY A 95 12.77 -3.26 8.27
N VAL A 96 11.57 -2.78 7.97
CA VAL A 96 10.97 -1.57 8.52
C VAL A 96 9.81 -1.91 9.46
N TRP A 97 9.63 -1.10 10.51
CA TRP A 97 8.47 -1.15 11.38
C TRP A 97 7.37 -0.27 10.80
N LEU A 98 6.14 -0.75 10.85
CA LEU A 98 5.03 -0.08 10.18
C LEU A 98 3.75 -0.15 11.03
N PHE A 99 3.19 1.02 11.37
CA PHE A 99 1.78 1.10 11.70
C PHE A 99 0.99 1.06 10.40
N ALA A 100 0.16 0.04 10.26
CA ALA A 100 -0.77 -0.10 9.15
C ALA A 100 -1.95 -0.98 9.58
N GLU A 101 -3.00 -0.97 8.80
CA GLU A 101 -4.11 -1.88 9.01
C GLU A 101 -3.71 -3.28 8.56
N PRO A 102 -3.90 -4.32 9.40
CA PRO A 102 -3.77 -5.69 8.95
C PRO A 102 -4.81 -5.98 7.86
N PRO A 103 -4.54 -6.89 6.93
CA PRO A 103 -5.52 -7.31 5.96
C PRO A 103 -6.83 -7.69 6.65
N SER A 104 -7.87 -6.95 6.38
CA SER A 104 -9.23 -7.11 6.90
C SER A 104 -10.18 -6.91 5.73
N PRO A 105 -11.36 -7.51 5.70
CA PRO A 105 -12.40 -7.01 4.83
C PRO A 105 -12.74 -5.60 5.29
N PHE A 106 -12.40 -4.63 4.52
CA PHE A 106 -12.63 -3.19 4.40
C PHE A 106 -13.40 -2.41 5.50
N PRO A 107 -13.22 -1.07 5.61
CA PRO A 107 -12.36 -0.17 4.83
C PRO A 107 -10.92 -0.17 5.34
N VAL A 108 -9.98 -0.06 4.42
CA VAL A 108 -8.54 0.00 4.76
C VAL A 108 -8.04 1.40 4.44
N ARG A 109 -7.88 2.26 5.46
CA ARG A 109 -7.32 3.61 5.31
C ARG A 109 -5.79 3.59 5.23
N HIS A 110 -5.17 2.75 6.07
CA HIS A 110 -3.72 2.63 6.17
C HIS A 110 -3.27 1.31 5.55
N TYR A 111 -3.52 1.17 4.25
CA TYR A 111 -3.37 -0.09 3.53
C TYR A 111 -1.95 -0.65 3.56
N PHE A 112 -1.85 -1.92 3.84
CA PHE A 112 -0.66 -2.74 3.63
C PHE A 112 -1.07 -4.16 3.22
N GLY A 113 -0.54 -4.64 2.11
CA GLY A 113 -0.86 -5.96 1.57
C GLY A 113 0.35 -6.72 1.02
N ARG A 114 0.10 -7.94 0.55
CA ARG A 114 1.12 -8.79 -0.11
C ARG A 114 1.67 -8.15 -1.38
N ASP A 115 0.85 -7.41 -2.10
CA ASP A 115 1.20 -6.60 -3.26
C ASP A 115 2.22 -5.50 -2.90
N SER A 116 2.06 -4.83 -1.74
CA SER A 116 3.02 -3.84 -1.25
C SER A 116 4.41 -4.47 -1.06
N VAL A 117 4.48 -5.65 -0.44
CA VAL A 117 5.75 -6.38 -0.27
C VAL A 117 6.30 -6.87 -1.60
N ALA A 118 5.43 -7.37 -2.48
CA ALA A 118 5.83 -7.84 -3.81
C ALA A 118 6.35 -6.70 -4.70
N LEU A 119 5.79 -5.49 -4.56
CA LEU A 119 6.28 -4.29 -5.23
C LEU A 119 7.66 -3.89 -4.71
N ALA A 120 7.83 -3.80 -3.38
CA ALA A 120 9.12 -3.48 -2.75
C ALA A 120 10.24 -4.42 -3.17
N ARG A 121 9.96 -5.73 -3.31
CA ARG A 121 10.93 -6.74 -3.77
C ARG A 121 11.36 -6.58 -5.22
N ARG A 122 10.58 -5.86 -6.02
CA ARG A 122 10.88 -5.58 -7.44
C ARG A 122 11.67 -4.30 -7.64
N THR A 123 11.79 -3.50 -6.59
CA THR A 123 12.51 -2.23 -6.62
C THR A 123 13.87 -2.37 -5.98
N GLY A 124 14.90 -1.82 -6.63
CA GLY A 124 16.26 -1.74 -6.08
C GLY A 124 16.67 -0.29 -5.95
N PHE A 125 16.87 0.19 -4.72
CA PHE A 125 17.25 1.58 -4.49
C PHE A 125 18.75 1.72 -4.27
N ARG A 126 19.35 2.75 -4.90
CA ARG A 126 20.74 3.14 -4.61
C ARG A 126 20.75 4.15 -3.46
N ALA A 127 21.76 4.08 -2.62
CA ALA A 127 21.99 5.12 -1.63
C ALA A 127 22.14 6.49 -2.31
N GLY A 128 21.47 7.50 -1.76
CA GLY A 128 21.42 8.85 -2.33
C GLY A 128 20.44 9.04 -3.48
N ALA A 129 19.80 7.98 -3.99
CA ALA A 129 18.76 8.09 -5.01
C ALA A 129 17.57 8.91 -4.50
N ARG A 130 16.91 9.61 -5.43
CA ARG A 130 15.66 10.32 -5.19
C ARG A 130 14.48 9.44 -5.59
N VAL A 131 13.61 9.16 -4.66
CA VAL A 131 12.43 8.29 -4.84
C VAL A 131 11.16 9.12 -4.68
N LEU A 132 10.21 8.96 -5.58
CA LEU A 132 8.85 9.44 -5.44
C LEU A 132 7.94 8.23 -5.22
N ASP A 133 7.22 8.24 -4.11
CA ASP A 133 6.25 7.21 -3.73
C ASP A 133 4.85 7.82 -3.82
N LEU A 134 4.10 7.49 -4.87
CA LEU A 134 2.75 7.97 -5.12
C LEU A 134 1.72 6.99 -4.56
N CYS A 135 0.59 7.49 -4.04
CA CYS A 135 -0.37 6.71 -3.31
C CYS A 135 0.32 5.96 -2.17
N SER A 136 1.13 6.69 -1.40
CA SER A 136 2.12 6.09 -0.50
C SER A 136 1.50 5.35 0.68
N GLY A 137 0.21 5.58 0.99
CA GLY A 137 -0.43 5.03 2.16
C GLY A 137 0.38 5.32 3.43
N PRO A 138 0.56 4.35 4.34
CA PRO A 138 1.37 4.52 5.55
C PRO A 138 2.88 4.60 5.29
N GLY A 139 3.33 4.72 4.03
CA GLY A 139 4.69 5.05 3.62
C GLY A 139 5.63 3.86 3.39
N PHE A 140 5.12 2.64 3.22
CA PHE A 140 5.95 1.43 3.20
C PHE A 140 7.07 1.46 2.15
N GLN A 141 6.78 1.85 0.90
CA GLN A 141 7.77 1.87 -0.17
C GLN A 141 8.87 2.91 0.10
N GLY A 142 8.45 4.12 0.51
CA GLY A 142 9.36 5.19 0.88
C GLY A 142 10.23 4.84 2.09
N LEU A 143 9.69 4.15 3.10
CA LEU A 143 10.45 3.66 4.26
C LEU A 143 11.53 2.66 3.87
N VAL A 144 11.20 1.69 3.01
CA VAL A 144 12.16 0.71 2.49
C VAL A 144 13.28 1.41 1.71
N ALA A 145 12.92 2.39 0.87
CA ALA A 145 13.89 3.19 0.12
C ALA A 145 14.81 4.00 1.05
N ALA A 146 14.24 4.72 2.02
CA ALA A 146 14.98 5.56 2.97
C ALA A 146 15.92 4.74 3.87
N ARG A 147 15.48 3.54 4.29
CA ARG A 147 16.33 2.60 5.01
C ARG A 147 17.52 2.14 4.16
N GLY A 148 17.34 1.98 2.85
CA GLY A 148 18.41 1.72 1.89
C GLY A 148 19.33 2.91 1.60
N GLY A 149 19.10 4.06 2.23
CA GLY A 149 19.89 5.28 2.09
C GLY A 149 19.42 6.24 0.99
N ALA A 150 18.27 5.99 0.37
CA ALA A 150 17.65 6.92 -0.58
C ALA A 150 16.97 8.10 0.16
N ARG A 151 16.59 9.13 -0.58
CA ARG A 151 15.69 10.20 -0.15
C ARG A 151 14.34 10.02 -0.81
N ALA A 152 13.26 9.93 -0.03
CA ALA A 152 11.94 9.67 -0.54
C ALA A 152 11.01 10.87 -0.33
N THR A 153 10.26 11.23 -1.36
CA THR A 153 9.08 12.09 -1.28
C THR A 153 7.86 11.20 -1.40
N LEU A 154 7.02 11.17 -0.38
CA LEU A 154 5.79 10.40 -0.31
C LEU A 154 4.63 11.34 -0.60
N VAL A 155 3.72 10.92 -1.47
CA VAL A 155 2.49 11.67 -1.75
C VAL A 155 1.31 10.81 -1.40
N GLU A 156 0.50 11.30 -0.46
CA GLU A 156 -0.69 10.63 0.04
C GLU A 156 -1.89 11.57 -0.02
N LEU A 157 -3.01 11.05 -0.50
CA LEU A 157 -4.23 11.84 -0.67
C LEU A 157 -4.90 12.15 0.67
N LEU A 158 -4.91 11.18 1.60
CA LEU A 158 -5.59 11.28 2.88
C LEU A 158 -4.67 11.88 3.95
N PRO A 159 -5.01 13.05 4.53
CA PRO A 159 -4.17 13.71 5.54
C PRO A 159 -3.86 12.81 6.75
N GLU A 160 -4.84 12.05 7.23
CA GLU A 160 -4.67 11.13 8.37
C GLU A 160 -3.68 10.01 8.06
N THR A 161 -3.68 9.47 6.85
CA THR A 161 -2.72 8.44 6.42
C THR A 161 -1.32 9.01 6.23
N ALA A 162 -1.23 10.25 5.76
CA ALA A 162 0.04 10.97 5.68
C ALA A 162 0.67 11.19 7.07
N GLU A 163 -0.13 11.44 8.12
CA GLU A 163 0.37 11.52 9.50
C GLU A 163 0.92 10.17 9.99
N VAL A 164 0.26 9.06 9.64
CA VAL A 164 0.78 7.71 9.94
C VAL A 164 2.10 7.46 9.20
N ALA A 165 2.24 7.90 7.96
CA ALA A 165 3.51 7.80 7.22
C ALA A 165 4.65 8.60 7.89
N ARG A 166 4.36 9.80 8.41
CA ARG A 166 5.33 10.60 9.20
C ARG A 166 5.74 9.88 10.49
N LEU A 167 4.78 9.37 11.23
CA LEU A 167 5.03 8.57 12.43
C LEU A 167 5.90 7.35 12.12
N ASN A 168 5.60 6.63 11.04
CA ASN A 168 6.37 5.49 10.61
C ASN A 168 7.82 5.87 10.24
N ALA A 169 8.03 7.03 9.60
CA ALA A 169 9.37 7.55 9.31
C ALA A 169 10.17 7.84 10.60
N GLU A 170 9.52 8.42 11.60
CA GLU A 170 10.13 8.70 12.90
C GLU A 170 10.49 7.42 13.66
N ILE A 171 9.60 6.43 13.70
CA ILE A 171 9.83 5.14 14.37
C ILE A 171 11.05 4.45 13.79
N ASN A 172 11.20 4.46 12.47
CA ASN A 172 12.31 3.86 11.77
C ASN A 172 13.61 4.71 11.80
N GLY A 173 13.58 5.91 12.35
CA GLY A 173 14.73 6.80 12.41
C GLY A 173 15.21 7.30 11.05
N VAL A 174 14.28 7.43 10.08
CA VAL A 174 14.56 7.87 8.71
C VAL A 174 13.81 9.16 8.32
N ALA A 175 13.22 9.86 9.28
CA ALA A 175 12.45 11.08 9.05
C ALA A 175 13.27 12.19 8.35
N ASP A 176 14.60 12.22 8.53
CA ASP A 176 15.51 13.14 7.85
C ASP A 176 15.67 12.87 6.35
N ARG A 177 15.19 11.73 5.86
CA ARG A 177 15.26 11.27 4.47
C ARG A 177 13.90 11.18 3.80
N ILE A 178 12.82 11.43 4.53
CA ILE A 178 11.45 11.32 4.05
C ILE A 178 10.75 12.67 4.14
N GLU A 179 10.17 13.09 3.03
CA GLU A 179 9.24 14.20 2.93
C GLU A 179 7.85 13.63 2.63
N VAL A 180 6.82 14.01 3.40
CA VAL A 180 5.44 13.56 3.19
C VAL A 180 4.58 14.74 2.80
N LEU A 181 4.03 14.70 1.61
CA LEU A 181 3.12 15.69 1.02
C LEU A 181 1.70 15.13 0.98
N VAL A 182 0.73 15.98 1.33
CA VAL A 182 -0.70 15.65 1.19
C VAL A 182 -1.20 16.21 -0.12
N GLY A 183 -1.82 15.39 -0.95
CA GLY A 183 -2.41 15.79 -2.22
C GLY A 183 -2.54 14.65 -3.21
N ASP A 184 -3.05 14.96 -4.39
CA ASP A 184 -3.34 14.00 -5.43
C ASP A 184 -2.16 13.84 -6.39
N LEU A 185 -1.52 12.66 -6.36
CA LEU A 185 -0.43 12.26 -7.25
C LEU A 185 0.69 13.32 -7.33
N TYR A 186 0.82 13.99 -8.47
CA TYR A 186 1.89 14.95 -8.74
C TYR A 186 1.57 16.39 -8.30
N GLU A 187 0.32 16.69 -7.93
CA GLU A 187 -0.13 18.06 -7.66
C GLU A 187 0.62 18.76 -6.53
N PRO A 188 0.92 18.11 -5.39
CA PRO A 188 1.61 18.80 -4.29
C PRO A 188 3.11 18.97 -4.53
N LEU A 189 3.67 18.43 -5.62
CA LEU A 189 5.10 18.55 -5.90
C LEU A 189 5.46 20.00 -6.24
N PRO A 190 6.61 20.51 -5.76
CA PRO A 190 7.06 21.85 -6.09
C PRO A 190 7.23 22.06 -7.60
N ALA A 191 6.79 23.20 -8.11
CA ALA A 191 7.02 23.56 -9.51
C ALA A 191 8.53 23.55 -9.83
N GLY A 192 8.92 22.80 -10.88
CA GLY A 192 10.33 22.64 -11.26
C GLY A 192 11.12 21.69 -10.36
N ALA A 193 10.44 20.83 -9.59
CA ALA A 193 11.10 19.75 -8.84
C ALA A 193 12.04 18.98 -9.78
N ARG A 194 13.25 18.67 -9.28
CA ARG A 194 14.18 17.81 -10.04
C ARG A 194 13.55 16.44 -10.24
N PRO A 195 13.71 15.84 -11.43
CA PRO A 195 13.23 14.47 -11.69
C PRO A 195 13.73 13.47 -10.65
N TYR A 196 12.97 12.40 -10.45
CA TYR A 196 13.25 11.33 -9.51
C TYR A 196 13.96 10.17 -10.23
N ASP A 197 14.92 9.55 -9.55
CA ASP A 197 15.59 8.35 -10.07
C ASP A 197 14.63 7.15 -10.08
N HIS A 198 13.69 7.12 -9.12
CA HIS A 198 12.65 6.11 -9.04
C HIS A 198 11.29 6.75 -8.76
N VAL A 199 10.27 6.30 -9.49
CA VAL A 199 8.86 6.58 -9.18
C VAL A 199 8.18 5.26 -8.87
N ILE A 200 7.49 5.19 -7.73
CA ILE A 200 6.79 3.99 -7.28
C ILE A 200 5.34 4.37 -7.02
N ALA A 201 4.43 3.47 -7.35
CA ALA A 201 3.03 3.63 -7.01
C ALA A 201 2.38 2.27 -6.74
N ASN A 202 1.94 2.07 -5.50
CA ASN A 202 1.00 1.00 -5.19
C ASN A 202 -0.41 1.59 -5.31
N ILE A 203 -0.91 1.69 -6.53
CA ILE A 203 -2.13 2.41 -6.83
C ILE A 203 -3.37 1.70 -6.29
N PRO A 204 -4.45 2.42 -5.92
CA PRO A 204 -5.75 1.83 -5.77
C PRO A 204 -6.20 1.28 -7.14
N PHE A 205 -6.63 0.03 -7.16
CA PHE A 205 -6.95 -0.68 -8.41
C PHE A 205 -8.29 -1.41 -8.38
N LEU A 206 -9.07 -1.31 -7.30
CA LEU A 206 -10.43 -1.82 -7.32
C LEU A 206 -11.30 -0.89 -8.17
N PRO A 207 -12.08 -1.43 -9.11
CA PRO A 207 -13.00 -0.62 -9.88
C PRO A 207 -14.13 -0.08 -9.00
N THR A 208 -14.53 1.14 -9.24
CA THR A 208 -15.65 1.77 -8.53
C THR A 208 -16.96 1.42 -9.20
N LEU A 209 -17.97 1.06 -8.39
CA LEU A 209 -19.35 0.86 -8.82
C LEU A 209 -20.18 2.15 -8.72
N ALA A 210 -19.57 3.27 -8.32
CA ALA A 210 -20.23 4.57 -8.16
C ALA A 210 -20.75 5.13 -9.50
N ALA A 211 -21.79 5.95 -9.40
CA ALA A 211 -22.29 6.69 -10.56
C ALA A 211 -21.23 7.70 -11.06
N PRO A 212 -21.18 8.00 -12.37
CA PRO A 212 -20.24 8.97 -12.93
C PRO A 212 -20.34 10.32 -12.19
N GLY A 213 -19.23 10.77 -11.59
CA GLY A 213 -19.13 12.02 -10.83
C GLY A 213 -19.05 11.86 -9.31
N GLU A 214 -19.16 10.66 -8.77
CA GLU A 214 -18.90 10.34 -7.37
C GLU A 214 -17.52 9.67 -7.25
N GLU A 215 -16.46 10.47 -7.38
CA GLU A 215 -15.09 9.96 -7.28
C GLU A 215 -14.73 9.72 -5.81
N ALA A 216 -14.50 8.46 -5.44
CA ALA A 216 -13.93 8.10 -4.15
C ALA A 216 -12.40 8.18 -4.19
N ALA A 217 -11.78 8.49 -3.06
CA ALA A 217 -10.31 8.59 -2.92
C ALA A 217 -9.55 7.29 -3.26
N HIS A 218 -10.27 6.17 -3.35
CA HIS A 218 -9.75 4.82 -3.66
C HIS A 218 -10.15 4.34 -5.05
N ASP A 219 -10.65 5.22 -5.90
CA ASP A 219 -11.24 4.89 -7.19
C ASP A 219 -10.16 4.47 -8.21
N GLY A 220 -10.08 3.19 -8.49
CA GLY A 220 -9.31 2.65 -9.62
C GLY A 220 -9.88 3.04 -10.99
N GLY A 221 -10.98 3.80 -11.04
CA GLY A 221 -11.72 4.10 -12.24
C GLY A 221 -12.55 2.91 -12.72
N GLU A 222 -13.22 3.09 -13.85
CA GLU A 222 -14.17 2.10 -14.40
C GLU A 222 -13.55 0.70 -14.68
N ASP A 223 -12.24 0.60 -14.89
CA ASP A 223 -11.54 -0.66 -15.21
C ASP A 223 -10.42 -1.02 -14.23
N GLY A 224 -10.31 -0.30 -13.10
CA GLY A 224 -9.26 -0.50 -12.11
C GLY A 224 -7.91 0.12 -12.47
N PHE A 225 -7.77 0.77 -13.64
CA PHE A 225 -6.49 1.34 -14.08
C PHE A 225 -6.52 2.87 -14.24
N GLY A 226 -7.58 3.54 -13.82
CA GLY A 226 -7.71 5.00 -13.94
C GLY A 226 -6.56 5.77 -13.30
N VAL A 227 -6.23 5.48 -12.05
CA VAL A 227 -5.09 6.09 -11.34
C VAL A 227 -3.76 5.74 -12.03
N GLY A 228 -3.62 4.49 -12.50
CA GLY A 228 -2.43 4.06 -13.26
C GLY A 228 -2.18 4.91 -14.50
N ARG A 229 -3.23 5.23 -15.26
CA ARG A 229 -3.13 6.15 -16.42
C ARG A 229 -2.64 7.53 -16.03
N ARG A 230 -3.14 8.08 -14.92
CA ARG A 230 -2.72 9.39 -14.40
C ARG A 230 -1.26 9.37 -13.94
N VAL A 231 -0.82 8.27 -13.29
CA VAL A 231 0.60 8.09 -12.95
C VAL A 231 1.45 8.03 -14.20
N LEU A 232 1.08 7.22 -15.20
CA LEU A 232 1.81 7.14 -16.47
C LEU A 232 1.89 8.50 -17.17
N ALA A 233 0.82 9.27 -17.22
CA ALA A 233 0.78 10.59 -17.85
C ALA A 233 1.76 11.60 -17.23
N GLY A 234 2.03 11.49 -15.93
CA GLY A 234 2.97 12.37 -15.21
C GLY A 234 4.43 11.95 -15.30
N LEU A 235 4.72 10.67 -15.60
CA LEU A 235 6.10 10.16 -15.62
C LEU A 235 7.07 10.95 -16.50
N PRO A 236 6.71 11.39 -17.72
CA PRO A 236 7.66 12.12 -18.59
C PRO A 236 8.21 13.42 -18.00
N ARG A 237 7.51 14.02 -17.03
CA ARG A 237 7.95 15.25 -16.36
C ARG A 237 8.71 14.99 -15.06
N HIS A 238 8.52 13.82 -14.45
CA HIS A 238 8.97 13.57 -13.09
C HIS A 238 10.00 12.45 -13.00
N LEU A 239 10.12 11.56 -13.99
CA LEU A 239 11.12 10.51 -14.02
C LEU A 239 12.41 11.02 -14.68
N ALA A 240 13.57 10.71 -14.09
CA ALA A 240 14.87 11.01 -14.67
C ALA A 240 15.09 10.26 -15.99
N ALA A 241 15.96 10.77 -16.87
CA ALA A 241 16.21 10.21 -18.19
C ALA A 241 16.79 8.77 -18.16
N ASP A 242 17.37 8.37 -17.05
CA ASP A 242 17.87 7.03 -16.75
C ASP A 242 17.11 6.39 -15.57
N GLY A 243 15.96 6.94 -15.23
CA GLY A 243 15.14 6.52 -14.10
C GLY A 243 14.29 5.29 -14.39
N THR A 244 13.73 4.75 -13.34
CA THR A 244 12.85 3.57 -13.39
C THR A 244 11.57 3.82 -12.61
N ALA A 245 10.42 3.47 -13.17
CA ALA A 245 9.17 3.49 -12.42
C ALA A 245 8.62 2.07 -12.19
N HIS A 246 7.94 1.87 -11.06
CA HIS A 246 7.33 0.61 -10.70
C HIS A 246 5.91 0.85 -10.19
N LEU A 247 4.92 0.19 -10.79
CA LEU A 247 3.51 0.29 -10.40
C LEU A 247 2.93 -1.09 -10.14
N THR A 248 2.04 -1.17 -9.17
CA THR A 248 1.06 -2.26 -9.05
C THR A 248 -0.18 -1.90 -9.83
N ALA A 249 -0.84 -2.85 -10.45
CA ALA A 249 -2.09 -2.62 -11.17
C ALA A 249 -2.96 -3.89 -11.18
N LEU A 250 -4.26 -3.70 -11.29
CA LEU A 250 -5.20 -4.73 -11.71
C LEU A 250 -5.51 -4.47 -13.18
N LEU A 251 -5.16 -5.41 -14.06
CA LEU A 251 -5.39 -5.28 -15.49
C LEU A 251 -6.44 -6.31 -15.95
N LEU A 252 -7.45 -5.84 -16.67
CA LEU A 252 -8.48 -6.70 -17.23
C LEU A 252 -7.94 -7.52 -18.40
N GLN A 253 -8.34 -8.77 -18.47
CA GLN A 253 -7.98 -9.70 -19.52
C GLN A 253 -9.23 -10.18 -20.26
N ALA A 254 -9.21 -10.02 -21.58
CA ALA A 254 -10.17 -10.60 -22.52
C ALA A 254 -9.49 -11.76 -23.25
N ASP A 255 -9.98 -12.97 -23.04
CA ASP A 255 -9.33 -14.20 -23.49
C ASP A 255 -7.85 -14.26 -23.07
N GLU A 256 -6.92 -14.27 -24.04
CA GLU A 256 -5.47 -14.34 -23.79
C GLU A 256 -4.78 -12.96 -23.83
N ARG A 257 -5.53 -11.84 -23.93
CA ARG A 257 -4.96 -10.50 -24.09
C ARG A 257 -5.42 -9.56 -23.00
N LEU A 258 -4.53 -8.66 -22.59
CA LEU A 258 -4.90 -7.54 -21.72
C LEU A 258 -5.76 -6.55 -22.51
N VAL A 259 -6.84 -6.08 -21.90
CA VAL A 259 -7.71 -5.04 -22.49
C VAL A 259 -6.89 -3.77 -22.75
N THR A 260 -5.93 -3.47 -21.87
CA THR A 260 -5.04 -2.29 -21.94
C THR A 260 -3.77 -2.50 -22.76
N ASP A 261 -3.56 -3.68 -23.43
CA ASP A 261 -2.29 -3.97 -24.15
C ASP A 261 -1.94 -2.91 -25.19
N GLY A 262 -2.90 -2.55 -26.04
CA GLY A 262 -2.70 -1.52 -27.07
C GLY A 262 -2.39 -0.15 -26.50
N GLU A 263 -3.09 0.26 -25.46
CA GLU A 263 -2.90 1.53 -24.75
C GLU A 263 -1.49 1.61 -24.14
N LEU A 264 -1.09 0.61 -23.36
CA LEU A 264 0.20 0.56 -22.70
C LEU A 264 1.36 0.55 -23.71
N ARG A 265 1.22 -0.21 -24.80
CA ARG A 265 2.21 -0.27 -25.88
C ARG A 265 2.37 1.07 -26.58
N SER A 266 1.25 1.73 -26.91
CA SER A 266 1.27 3.05 -27.56
C SER A 266 1.90 4.09 -26.65
N TRP A 267 1.49 4.14 -25.37
CA TRP A 267 2.07 5.06 -24.40
C TRP A 267 3.57 4.88 -24.24
N ALA A 268 4.06 3.64 -24.15
CA ALA A 268 5.49 3.36 -24.00
C ALA A 268 6.27 3.84 -25.25
N ALA A 269 5.77 3.55 -26.45
CA ALA A 269 6.40 3.94 -27.71
C ALA A 269 6.43 5.47 -27.89
N GLU A 270 5.32 6.16 -27.62
CA GLU A 270 5.19 7.62 -27.76
C GLU A 270 6.11 8.38 -26.81
N ASN A 271 6.39 7.83 -25.63
CA ASN A 271 7.25 8.47 -24.63
C ASN A 271 8.70 7.95 -24.64
N GLY A 272 9.03 6.97 -25.49
CA GLY A 272 10.37 6.39 -25.56
C GLY A 272 10.77 5.59 -24.32
N TYR A 273 9.80 4.92 -23.70
CA TYR A 273 10.02 4.08 -22.51
C TYR A 273 10.01 2.59 -22.84
N GLY A 274 10.84 1.82 -22.15
CA GLY A 274 10.67 0.39 -22.03
C GLY A 274 9.59 0.09 -21.00
N LEU A 275 8.68 -0.84 -21.31
CA LEU A 275 7.63 -1.26 -20.39
C LEU A 275 7.57 -2.78 -20.31
N THR A 276 7.81 -3.31 -19.11
CA THR A 276 7.62 -4.72 -18.79
C THR A 276 6.41 -4.88 -17.88
N VAL A 277 5.39 -5.60 -18.32
CA VAL A 277 4.21 -5.96 -17.55
C VAL A 277 4.39 -7.40 -17.05
N THR A 278 4.51 -7.59 -15.74
CA THR A 278 4.59 -8.91 -15.11
C THR A 278 3.24 -9.28 -14.52
N LEU A 279 2.58 -10.28 -15.08
CA LEU A 279 1.31 -10.81 -14.58
C LEU A 279 1.60 -11.91 -13.56
N THR A 280 0.95 -11.85 -12.39
CA THR A 280 1.21 -12.79 -11.29
C THR A 280 -0.02 -13.59 -10.90
N GLU A 281 -1.11 -12.96 -10.58
CA GLU A 281 -2.33 -13.60 -10.10
C GLU A 281 -3.43 -13.44 -11.16
N ARG A 282 -4.21 -14.51 -11.35
CA ARG A 282 -5.39 -14.48 -12.22
C ARG A 282 -6.63 -14.63 -11.35
N MET A 283 -7.50 -13.63 -11.41
CA MET A 283 -8.73 -13.57 -10.62
C MET A 283 -9.93 -13.72 -11.57
N ALA A 284 -10.89 -14.52 -11.15
CA ALA A 284 -12.18 -14.59 -11.82
C ALA A 284 -12.97 -13.30 -11.63
N VAL A 285 -13.90 -13.04 -12.55
CA VAL A 285 -14.77 -11.84 -12.57
C VAL A 285 -16.25 -12.24 -12.55
N ASP A 286 -16.55 -13.46 -12.09
CA ASP A 286 -17.92 -13.95 -11.85
C ASP A 286 -18.43 -13.52 -10.48
N ALA A 287 -19.74 -13.73 -10.26
CA ALA A 287 -20.42 -13.25 -9.06
C ALA A 287 -19.87 -13.79 -7.73
N ASP A 288 -19.33 -15.03 -7.75
CA ASP A 288 -18.82 -15.69 -6.54
C ASP A 288 -17.31 -15.45 -6.33
N SER A 289 -16.66 -14.71 -7.22
CA SER A 289 -15.22 -14.47 -7.14
C SER A 289 -14.86 -13.49 -6.02
N ASP A 290 -13.71 -13.71 -5.39
CA ASP A 290 -13.19 -12.82 -4.34
C ASP A 290 -13.07 -11.37 -4.83
N LEU A 291 -12.71 -11.16 -6.11
CA LEU A 291 -12.58 -9.81 -6.66
C LEU A 291 -13.93 -9.08 -6.71
N VAL A 292 -14.98 -9.75 -7.21
CA VAL A 292 -16.32 -9.15 -7.29
C VAL A 292 -16.86 -8.90 -5.89
N GLN A 293 -16.72 -9.87 -4.97
CA GLN A 293 -17.18 -9.71 -3.60
C GLN A 293 -16.41 -8.61 -2.84
N THR A 294 -15.13 -8.46 -3.11
CA THR A 294 -14.33 -7.35 -2.58
C THR A 294 -14.82 -6.00 -3.11
N THR A 295 -15.05 -5.87 -4.42
CA THR A 295 -15.58 -4.65 -5.05
C THR A 295 -16.96 -4.26 -4.47
N VAL A 296 -17.82 -5.26 -4.24
CA VAL A 296 -19.15 -5.04 -3.61
C VAL A 296 -18.98 -4.59 -2.16
N SER A 297 -18.10 -5.24 -1.40
CA SER A 297 -17.85 -4.87 0.00
C SER A 297 -17.33 -3.45 0.13
N ASP A 298 -16.39 -3.04 -0.71
CA ASP A 298 -15.84 -1.68 -0.76
C ASP A 298 -16.94 -0.64 -1.01
N HIS A 299 -17.87 -0.93 -1.93
CA HIS A 299 -19.00 -0.04 -2.19
C HIS A 299 -19.97 0.05 -1.00
N LEU A 300 -20.27 -1.08 -0.34
CA LEU A 300 -21.17 -1.11 0.82
C LEU A 300 -20.66 -0.32 2.03
N GLU A 301 -19.40 0.03 2.07
CA GLU A 301 -18.84 0.90 3.10
C GLU A 301 -19.17 2.36 2.88
N THR A 302 -19.21 2.78 1.63
CA THR A 302 -19.63 4.14 1.26
C THR A 302 -21.15 4.27 1.26
N ASP A 303 -21.87 3.22 0.87
CA ASP A 303 -23.34 3.15 0.92
C ASP A 303 -23.84 1.85 1.58
N PRO A 304 -23.93 1.81 2.93
CA PRO A 304 -24.40 0.63 3.67
C PRO A 304 -25.86 0.25 3.41
N GLN A 305 -26.63 1.09 2.69
CA GLN A 305 -28.02 0.82 2.34
C GLN A 305 -28.20 0.23 0.94
N ALA A 306 -27.13 0.16 0.15
CA ALA A 306 -27.17 -0.44 -1.18
C ALA A 306 -27.50 -1.94 -1.12
N ASP A 307 -28.15 -2.44 -2.17
CA ASP A 307 -28.49 -3.86 -2.29
C ASP A 307 -27.27 -4.67 -2.77
N PRO A 308 -26.74 -5.61 -1.96
CA PRO A 308 -25.57 -6.40 -2.33
C PRO A 308 -25.75 -7.24 -3.60
N GLU A 309 -26.96 -7.75 -3.86
CA GLU A 309 -27.25 -8.53 -5.08
C GLU A 309 -27.23 -7.65 -6.32
N ALA A 310 -27.81 -6.44 -6.23
CA ALA A 310 -27.75 -5.45 -7.29
C ALA A 310 -26.32 -5.00 -7.58
N LEU A 311 -25.51 -4.75 -6.54
CA LEU A 311 -24.09 -4.42 -6.67
C LEU A 311 -23.29 -5.53 -7.31
N THR A 312 -23.51 -6.79 -6.90
CA THR A 312 -22.85 -7.96 -7.51
C THR A 312 -23.16 -8.05 -8.99
N THR A 313 -24.45 -7.87 -9.36
CA THR A 313 -24.90 -7.85 -10.77
C THR A 313 -24.22 -6.71 -11.54
N ALA A 314 -24.13 -5.52 -10.95
CA ALA A 314 -23.50 -4.35 -11.55
C ALA A 314 -21.97 -4.57 -11.75
N ALA A 315 -21.28 -5.15 -10.76
CA ALA A 315 -19.86 -5.46 -10.85
C ALA A 315 -19.56 -6.46 -11.99
N VAL A 316 -20.32 -7.54 -12.06
CA VAL A 316 -20.17 -8.54 -13.14
C VAL A 316 -20.45 -7.91 -14.51
N ALA A 317 -21.52 -7.11 -14.62
CA ALA A 317 -21.86 -6.42 -15.86
C ALA A 317 -20.78 -5.40 -16.28
N MET A 318 -20.17 -4.73 -15.34
CA MET A 318 -19.06 -3.80 -15.58
C MET A 318 -17.86 -4.53 -16.22
N TYR A 319 -17.43 -5.66 -15.68
CA TYR A 319 -16.36 -6.47 -16.26
C TYR A 319 -16.74 -7.02 -17.65
N ALA A 320 -17.95 -7.55 -17.77
CA ALA A 320 -18.47 -8.09 -19.04
C ALA A 320 -18.57 -7.01 -20.13
N SER A 321 -18.95 -5.78 -19.82
CA SER A 321 -19.03 -4.66 -20.77
C SER A 321 -17.70 -4.34 -21.44
N ARG A 322 -16.59 -4.71 -20.80
CA ARG A 322 -15.22 -4.56 -21.30
C ARG A 322 -14.67 -5.83 -21.95
N GLY A 323 -15.51 -6.85 -22.12
CA GLY A 323 -15.11 -8.15 -22.64
C GLY A 323 -14.16 -8.90 -21.71
N ALA A 324 -14.06 -8.51 -20.43
CA ALA A 324 -13.15 -9.14 -19.50
C ALA A 324 -13.65 -10.54 -19.10
N THR A 325 -12.76 -11.53 -19.21
CA THR A 325 -12.97 -12.92 -18.74
C THR A 325 -12.17 -13.21 -17.48
N ALA A 326 -11.25 -12.33 -17.11
CA ALA A 326 -10.46 -12.37 -15.89
C ALA A 326 -9.88 -10.99 -15.59
N ALA A 327 -9.39 -10.82 -14.37
CA ALA A 327 -8.50 -9.74 -13.98
C ALA A 327 -7.13 -10.30 -13.57
N ARG A 328 -6.09 -9.51 -13.74
CA ARG A 328 -4.70 -9.92 -13.50
C ARG A 328 -4.02 -8.93 -12.56
N LEU A 329 -3.52 -9.41 -11.41
CA LEU A 329 -2.59 -8.61 -10.64
C LEU A 329 -1.29 -8.49 -11.43
N ALA A 330 -0.89 -7.26 -11.69
CA ALA A 330 0.23 -6.92 -12.53
C ALA A 330 1.21 -5.98 -11.83
N TYR A 331 2.49 -6.12 -12.19
CA TYR A 331 3.54 -5.19 -11.82
C TYR A 331 4.15 -4.63 -13.10
N LEU A 332 4.04 -3.32 -13.25
CA LEU A 332 4.60 -2.60 -14.39
C LEU A 332 5.97 -2.05 -13.99
N ARG A 333 6.97 -2.38 -14.79
CA ARG A 333 8.29 -1.74 -14.72
C ARG A 333 8.48 -0.90 -15.97
N ILE A 334 8.76 0.38 -15.76
CA ILE A 334 9.01 1.36 -16.80
C ILE A 334 10.48 1.79 -16.69
N ASP A 335 11.24 1.66 -17.77
CA ASP A 335 12.65 2.05 -17.84
C ASP A 335 12.79 3.21 -18.83
N ALA A 336 13.26 4.38 -18.35
CA ALA A 336 13.50 5.52 -19.21
C ALA A 336 14.67 5.25 -20.18
N GLY A 337 14.58 5.78 -21.40
CA GLY A 337 15.61 5.62 -22.42
C GLY A 337 15.69 4.23 -23.08
N MET A 338 14.73 3.35 -22.81
CA MET A 338 14.58 2.05 -23.48
C MET A 338 13.29 2.05 -24.31
N ALA A 339 13.30 1.43 -25.49
CA ALA A 339 12.10 1.30 -26.33
C ALA A 339 11.78 -0.18 -26.53
N ASP A 340 11.16 -0.79 -25.52
CA ASP A 340 10.79 -2.20 -25.56
C ASP A 340 9.47 -2.42 -24.80
N PHE A 341 8.63 -3.33 -25.26
CA PHE A 341 7.39 -3.70 -24.59
C PHE A 341 7.31 -5.21 -24.43
N ARG A 342 7.14 -5.65 -23.19
CA ARG A 342 7.06 -7.10 -22.85
C ARG A 342 5.94 -7.37 -21.86
N VAL A 343 5.27 -8.49 -22.07
CA VAL A 343 4.35 -9.06 -21.11
C VAL A 343 4.91 -10.41 -20.65
N LEU A 344 5.11 -10.57 -19.35
CA LEU A 344 5.61 -11.77 -18.71
C LEU A 344 4.51 -12.38 -17.86
N ASP A 345 4.02 -13.56 -18.24
CA ASP A 345 3.05 -14.31 -17.43
C ASP A 345 3.78 -15.23 -16.45
N ARG A 346 3.48 -15.08 -15.16
CA ARG A 346 4.05 -15.85 -14.05
C ARG A 346 3.00 -16.62 -13.25
N THR A 347 1.78 -16.75 -13.77
CA THR A 347 0.67 -17.45 -13.07
C THR A 347 0.81 -18.96 -13.00
N GLY A 348 1.78 -19.56 -13.65
CA GLY A 348 1.97 -21.02 -13.73
C GLY A 348 3.30 -21.51 -13.17
N GLY A 349 3.99 -20.74 -12.33
CA GLY A 349 5.28 -21.10 -11.74
C GLY A 349 5.19 -21.55 -10.31
#